data_ed52895c68826f9dd192e45b560a1f7b
#
_entry.id   ed52895c68826f9dd192e45b560a1f7b
#
_cell.length_a   1.000
_cell.length_b   1.000
_cell.length_c   1.000
_cell.angle_alpha   90.00
_cell.angle_beta   90.00
_cell.angle_gamma   90.00
#
_symmetry.space_group_name_H-M   'P 1'
#
loop_
_entity.id
_entity.type
_entity.pdbx_description
1 polymer ?
#
loop_
_entity_poly.entity_id
_entity_poly.type
_entity_poly.pdbx_seq_one_letter_code
_entity_poly.pdbx_strand_id
1 'polypeptide(L)'
;LGKSANCGCRAVENRGLNMIDLYYWTTPNGHKITMMLEEAKLKYRIIPVNIGKGEQFDPTFLKVSPNNRIPAMVDHKPMQAMPDGEPLTLFESGAMLLYLADKSKKFLDRKSAYWRKEAIQWLFWQMGGLGPMAGQNHHFGTYAPEKIPYAINRYVNETARLYGVMDKRLADREFLAGAYSIADMACYPWVVPHTRQGMNLDDFPNLKRWFDTIATRPATIRAYQIAKDMNAPTTPTHSDEARRLLFGIQKA
;
A
#
# COMPACT_ATOMS: atom_id res chain seq x y z
N LEU A 1 -7.10 16.65 56.30
CA LEU A 1 -5.78 16.68 55.61
C LEU A 1 -5.84 15.80 54.39
N GLY A 2 -6.43 16.28 53.30
CA GLY A 2 -6.55 15.57 52.01
C GLY A 2 -5.35 15.89 51.15
N LYS A 3 -4.63 14.88 50.67
CA LYS A 3 -3.66 15.03 49.59
C LYS A 3 -4.39 14.82 48.27
N SER A 4 -4.53 15.88 47.51
CA SER A 4 -4.97 15.82 46.12
C SER A 4 -3.90 15.13 45.27
N ALA A 5 -4.27 14.04 44.61
CA ALA A 5 -3.45 13.39 43.63
C ALA A 5 -3.45 14.28 42.34
N ASN A 6 -2.32 14.88 42.11
CA ASN A 6 -2.03 15.63 40.87
C ASN A 6 -1.89 14.62 39.74
N CYS A 7 -2.93 14.44 38.93
CA CYS A 7 -2.89 13.67 37.72
C CYS A 7 -2.05 14.47 36.70
N GLY A 8 -0.78 14.11 36.60
CA GLY A 8 0.15 14.73 35.66
C GLY A 8 -0.24 14.40 34.22
N CYS A 9 -1.01 15.27 33.59
CA CYS A 9 -1.06 15.39 32.14
C CYS A 9 0.34 15.75 31.68
N ARG A 10 1.16 14.75 31.34
CA ARG A 10 2.38 15.00 30.57
C ARG A 10 1.97 15.63 29.26
N ALA A 11 2.32 16.88 29.09
CA ALA A 11 2.24 17.59 27.83
C ALA A 11 2.82 16.70 26.74
N VAL A 12 2.01 16.35 25.75
CA VAL A 12 2.47 15.72 24.51
C VAL A 12 3.43 16.72 23.89
N GLU A 13 4.73 16.44 24.00
CA GLU A 13 5.77 17.26 23.44
C GLU A 13 5.48 17.50 21.95
N ASN A 14 5.57 18.74 21.56
CA ASN A 14 5.35 19.35 20.24
C ASN A 14 6.37 18.86 19.18
N ARG A 15 6.58 17.53 19.05
CA ARG A 15 7.58 16.90 18.18
C ARG A 15 7.02 16.41 16.84
N GLY A 16 6.00 17.03 16.28
CA GLY A 16 5.37 16.48 15.09
C GLY A 16 4.83 17.40 14.02
N LEU A 17 4.93 18.70 14.16
CA LEU A 17 4.24 19.69 13.29
C LEU A 17 4.63 19.67 11.80
N ASN A 18 5.55 18.81 11.35
CA ASN A 18 5.97 18.71 9.94
C ASN A 18 6.09 17.27 9.45
N MET A 19 5.34 16.34 10.02
CA MET A 19 5.49 14.91 9.77
C MET A 19 4.18 14.28 9.29
N ILE A 20 4.29 13.24 8.51
CA ILE A 20 3.17 12.39 8.08
C ILE A 20 3.09 11.21 9.04
N ASP A 21 1.92 10.94 9.61
CA ASP A 21 1.62 9.69 10.28
C ASP A 21 1.09 8.69 9.27
N LEU A 22 1.82 7.61 9.03
CA LEU A 22 1.39 6.53 8.16
C LEU A 22 0.87 5.35 8.99
N TYR A 23 -0.44 5.14 8.95
CA TYR A 23 -1.10 3.95 9.48
C TYR A 23 -0.85 2.78 8.53
N TYR A 24 -0.08 1.80 9.00
CA TYR A 24 0.57 0.84 8.14
C TYR A 24 0.54 -0.58 8.72
N TRP A 25 0.46 -1.54 7.83
CA TRP A 25 0.80 -2.94 8.08
C TRP A 25 1.53 -3.52 6.88
N THR A 26 2.24 -4.66 7.07
CA THR A 26 3.09 -5.30 6.03
C THR A 26 2.25 -5.95 4.94
N THR A 27 1.66 -5.15 4.08
CA THR A 27 0.83 -5.56 2.95
C THR A 27 1.29 -4.88 1.66
N PRO A 28 0.97 -5.43 0.49
CA PRO A 28 1.30 -4.77 -0.78
C PRO A 28 0.80 -3.32 -0.86
N ASN A 29 -0.40 -3.02 -0.32
CA ASN A 29 -0.92 -1.66 -0.34
C ASN A 29 -0.15 -0.72 0.62
N GLY A 30 0.29 -1.22 1.78
CA GLY A 30 1.14 -0.47 2.70
C GLY A 30 2.46 -0.08 2.05
N HIS A 31 3.09 -1.04 1.37
CA HIS A 31 4.36 -0.82 0.68
C HIS A 31 4.31 0.23 -0.43
N LYS A 32 3.18 0.45 -1.09
CA LYS A 32 3.03 1.56 -2.04
C LYS A 32 3.42 2.89 -1.42
N ILE A 33 2.97 3.12 -0.20
CA ILE A 33 3.13 4.40 0.48
C ILE A 33 4.51 4.53 1.12
N THR A 34 5.06 3.47 1.71
CA THR A 34 6.44 3.50 2.21
C THR A 34 7.43 3.75 1.07
N MET A 35 7.26 3.10 -0.10
CA MET A 35 8.06 3.38 -1.29
C MET A 35 7.97 4.84 -1.70
N MET A 36 6.77 5.40 -1.79
CA MET A 36 6.57 6.80 -2.18
C MET A 36 7.23 7.78 -1.19
N LEU A 37 7.07 7.56 0.11
CA LEU A 37 7.63 8.42 1.14
C LEU A 37 9.18 8.39 1.12
N GLU A 38 9.76 7.20 0.96
CA GLU A 38 11.22 7.01 0.83
C GLU A 38 11.78 7.64 -0.45
N GLU A 39 11.13 7.45 -1.59
CA GLU A 39 11.52 8.06 -2.87
C GLU A 39 11.41 9.59 -2.85
N ALA A 40 10.35 10.10 -2.26
CA ALA A 40 10.12 11.54 -2.14
C ALA A 40 11.00 12.19 -1.07
N LYS A 41 11.58 11.41 -0.15
CA LYS A 41 12.33 11.86 1.04
C LYS A 41 11.45 12.72 1.95
N LEU A 42 10.20 12.35 2.09
CA LEU A 42 9.28 13.01 3.02
C LEU A 42 9.46 12.44 4.43
N LYS A 43 9.39 13.30 5.44
CA LYS A 43 9.46 12.86 6.84
C LYS A 43 8.13 12.22 7.24
N TYR A 44 8.20 11.05 7.86
CA TYR A 44 7.04 10.30 8.34
C TYR A 44 7.39 9.45 9.55
N ARG A 45 6.36 8.98 10.23
CA ARG A 45 6.46 7.91 11.22
C ARG A 45 5.42 6.82 10.92
N ILE A 46 5.75 5.59 11.26
CA ILE A 46 4.84 4.46 11.16
C ILE A 46 3.96 4.41 12.40
N ILE A 47 2.66 4.31 12.19
CA ILE A 47 1.66 3.95 13.19
C ILE A 47 1.19 2.53 12.83
N PRO A 48 1.65 1.49 13.54
CA PRO A 48 1.25 0.12 13.24
C PRO A 48 -0.25 -0.07 13.44
N VAL A 49 -0.90 -0.79 12.50
CA VAL A 49 -2.29 -1.24 12.63
C VAL A 49 -2.32 -2.73 12.32
N ASN A 50 -2.29 -3.55 13.36
CA ASN A 50 -2.26 -5.00 13.20
C ASN A 50 -3.63 -5.53 12.77
N ILE A 51 -3.79 -5.72 11.46
CA ILE A 51 -5.04 -6.20 10.87
C ILE A 51 -5.40 -7.63 11.29
N GLY A 52 -4.43 -8.43 11.69
CA GLY A 52 -4.67 -9.78 12.22
C GLY A 52 -5.25 -9.78 13.63
N LYS A 53 -5.14 -8.66 14.35
CA LYS A 53 -5.72 -8.45 15.70
C LYS A 53 -7.01 -7.62 15.66
N GLY A 54 -7.46 -7.19 14.49
CA GLY A 54 -8.67 -6.38 14.36
C GLY A 54 -8.49 -4.90 14.68
N GLU A 55 -7.25 -4.39 14.79
CA GLU A 55 -6.98 -2.98 15.11
C GLU A 55 -7.51 -2.01 14.04
N GLN A 56 -7.81 -2.50 12.82
CA GLN A 56 -8.47 -1.71 11.77
C GLN A 56 -9.93 -1.33 12.13
N PHE A 57 -10.51 -1.92 13.16
CA PHE A 57 -11.86 -1.60 13.65
C PHE A 57 -11.84 -0.64 14.85
N ASP A 58 -10.66 -0.20 15.31
CA ASP A 58 -10.54 0.77 16.39
C ASP A 58 -11.25 2.08 16.01
N PRO A 59 -12.12 2.65 16.87
CA PRO A 59 -12.83 3.90 16.60
C PRO A 59 -11.91 5.08 16.28
N THR A 60 -10.69 5.12 16.80
CA THR A 60 -9.71 6.16 16.49
C THR A 60 -9.15 6.00 15.09
N PHE A 61 -8.88 4.76 14.65
CA PHE A 61 -8.47 4.49 13.29
C PHE A 61 -9.59 4.75 12.27
N LEU A 62 -10.84 4.43 12.61
CA LEU A 62 -11.99 4.66 11.72
C LEU A 62 -12.21 6.15 11.39
N LYS A 63 -11.78 7.07 12.27
CA LYS A 63 -11.79 8.52 11.96
C LYS A 63 -10.82 8.89 10.84
N VAL A 64 -9.74 8.12 10.65
CA VAL A 64 -8.75 8.33 9.59
C VAL A 64 -9.08 7.52 8.34
N SER A 65 -9.58 6.29 8.52
CA SER A 65 -9.94 5.36 7.46
C SER A 65 -11.34 4.79 7.67
N PRO A 66 -12.39 5.47 7.20
CA PRO A 66 -13.78 5.04 7.38
C PRO A 66 -14.08 3.69 6.71
N ASN A 67 -13.25 3.26 5.77
CA ASN A 67 -13.32 1.95 5.11
C ASN A 67 -12.65 0.82 5.90
N ASN A 68 -12.14 1.08 7.12
CA ASN A 68 -11.42 0.12 7.97
C ASN A 68 -10.28 -0.63 7.25
N ARG A 69 -9.58 0.04 6.36
CA ARG A 69 -8.47 -0.51 5.56
C ARG A 69 -7.19 0.29 5.77
N ILE A 70 -6.06 -0.41 5.75
CA ILE A 70 -4.73 0.18 5.65
C ILE A 70 -4.27 0.13 4.17
N PRO A 71 -3.38 1.04 3.76
CA PRO A 71 -2.84 2.17 4.49
C PRO A 71 -3.83 3.34 4.61
N ALA A 72 -3.61 4.17 5.62
CA ALA A 72 -4.20 5.49 5.75
C ALA A 72 -3.13 6.45 6.28
N MET A 73 -3.31 7.75 6.17
CA MET A 73 -2.34 8.71 6.69
C MET A 73 -2.97 9.97 7.22
N VAL A 74 -2.23 10.65 8.11
CA VAL A 74 -2.50 12.00 8.59
C VAL A 74 -1.32 12.88 8.24
N ASP A 75 -1.55 13.93 7.47
CA ASP A 75 -0.53 14.93 7.16
C ASP A 75 -0.74 16.15 8.07
N HIS A 76 0.19 16.36 9.00
CA HIS A 76 0.14 17.47 9.95
C HIS A 76 0.56 18.82 9.33
N LYS A 77 1.07 18.80 8.10
CA LYS A 77 1.37 20.02 7.32
C LYS A 77 0.93 19.85 5.88
N PRO A 78 -0.37 19.86 5.61
CA PRO A 78 -0.89 19.69 4.26
C PRO A 78 -0.42 20.85 3.32
N MET A 79 -0.52 20.61 2.00
CA MET A 79 -0.14 21.59 0.98
C MET A 79 -0.95 22.88 1.06
N GLN A 80 -2.19 22.77 1.52
CA GLN A 80 -3.10 23.89 1.79
C GLN A 80 -3.69 23.67 3.19
N ALA A 81 -3.86 24.77 3.93
CA ALA A 81 -4.54 24.70 5.21
C ALA A 81 -5.96 24.14 5.02
N MET A 82 -6.33 23.21 5.88
CA MET A 82 -7.71 22.73 5.92
C MET A 82 -8.65 23.82 6.44
N PRO A 83 -9.91 23.86 5.99
CA PRO A 83 -10.87 24.89 6.40
C PRO A 83 -11.07 25.02 7.91
N ASP A 84 -10.93 23.91 8.63
CA ASP A 84 -11.06 23.79 10.09
C ASP A 84 -9.73 23.92 10.84
N GLY A 85 -8.60 24.06 10.10
CA GLY A 85 -7.25 24.10 10.68
C GLY A 85 -6.71 22.75 11.13
N GLU A 86 -7.47 21.66 10.94
CA GLU A 86 -7.08 20.31 11.34
C GLU A 86 -6.07 19.68 10.35
N PRO A 87 -5.31 18.66 10.78
CA PRO A 87 -4.48 17.87 9.88
C PRO A 87 -5.30 17.18 8.78
N LEU A 88 -4.72 17.04 7.60
CA LEU A 88 -5.36 16.31 6.49
C LEU A 88 -5.30 14.81 6.72
N THR A 89 -6.47 14.17 6.79
CA THR A 89 -6.58 12.71 6.78
C THR A 89 -6.81 12.18 5.36
N LEU A 90 -6.15 11.06 5.01
CA LEU A 90 -6.30 10.40 3.72
C LEU A 90 -6.34 8.89 3.88
N PHE A 91 -7.26 8.27 3.19
CA PHE A 91 -7.33 6.83 2.95
C PHE A 91 -7.35 6.58 1.43
N GLU A 92 -7.34 5.33 0.97
CA GLU A 92 -7.11 4.89 -0.41
C GLU A 92 -5.66 5.11 -0.89
N SER A 93 -4.93 4.02 -1.06
CA SER A 93 -3.51 4.09 -1.43
C SER A 93 -3.25 4.82 -2.75
N GLY A 94 -4.17 4.74 -3.70
CA GLY A 94 -4.08 5.50 -4.97
C GLY A 94 -4.21 7.00 -4.76
N ALA A 95 -5.17 7.44 -3.93
CA ALA A 95 -5.35 8.85 -3.59
C ALA A 95 -4.16 9.40 -2.80
N MET A 96 -3.63 8.59 -1.87
CA MET A 96 -2.42 8.93 -1.11
C MET A 96 -1.21 9.12 -2.04
N LEU A 97 -1.01 8.23 -3.02
CA LEU A 97 0.06 8.36 -4.01
C LEU A 97 -0.06 9.64 -4.84
N LEU A 98 -1.27 9.98 -5.30
CA LEU A 98 -1.52 11.23 -6.03
C LEU A 98 -1.20 12.46 -5.18
N TYR A 99 -1.70 12.48 -3.94
CA TYR A 99 -1.44 13.58 -3.00
C TYR A 99 0.05 13.74 -2.71
N LEU A 100 0.76 12.66 -2.40
CA LEU A 100 2.18 12.69 -2.09
C LEU A 100 3.03 13.09 -3.30
N ALA A 101 2.62 12.71 -4.52
CA ALA A 101 3.26 13.15 -5.75
C ALA A 101 3.09 14.66 -5.98
N ASP A 102 1.90 15.20 -5.76
CA ASP A 102 1.65 16.63 -5.86
C ASP A 102 2.37 17.40 -4.74
N LYS A 103 2.38 16.89 -3.49
CA LYS A 103 3.09 17.47 -2.35
C LYS A 103 4.60 17.53 -2.56
N SER A 104 5.19 16.44 -3.03
CA SER A 104 6.64 16.35 -3.28
C SER A 104 7.06 16.96 -4.61
N LYS A 105 6.14 17.18 -5.52
CA LYS A 105 6.37 17.59 -6.93
C LYS A 105 7.19 16.56 -7.70
N LYS A 106 7.10 15.26 -7.35
CA LYS A 106 7.88 14.16 -7.92
C LYS A 106 6.96 13.01 -8.36
N PHE A 107 7.45 12.18 -9.28
CA PHE A 107 6.82 10.92 -9.70
C PHE A 107 5.43 11.03 -10.34
N LEU A 108 5.03 12.24 -10.70
CA LEU A 108 3.87 12.53 -11.51
C LEU A 108 4.19 13.75 -12.37
N ASP A 109 4.21 13.59 -13.69
CA ASP A 109 4.63 14.65 -14.61
C ASP A 109 3.73 15.87 -14.46
N ARG A 110 4.35 17.04 -14.34
CA ARG A 110 3.67 18.32 -14.17
C ARG A 110 3.74 19.21 -15.42
N LYS A 111 4.61 18.86 -16.37
CA LYS A 111 4.86 19.63 -17.58
C LYS A 111 4.07 19.09 -18.77
N SER A 112 3.89 17.78 -18.83
CA SER A 112 3.18 17.08 -19.88
C SER A 112 1.86 16.52 -19.38
N ALA A 113 0.75 17.06 -19.90
CA ALA A 113 -0.58 16.51 -19.63
C ALA A 113 -0.71 15.05 -20.11
N TYR A 114 -0.01 14.69 -21.19
CA TYR A 114 0.02 13.34 -21.72
C TYR A 114 0.63 12.35 -20.70
N TRP A 115 1.87 12.62 -20.23
CA TRP A 115 2.55 11.71 -19.30
C TRP A 115 1.89 11.67 -17.92
N ARG A 116 1.31 12.81 -17.49
CA ARG A 116 0.48 12.83 -16.27
C ARG A 116 -0.72 11.91 -16.40
N LYS A 117 -1.44 11.99 -17.54
CA LYS A 117 -2.58 11.12 -17.82
C LYS A 117 -2.15 9.65 -17.87
N GLU A 118 -1.02 9.32 -18.53
CA GLU A 118 -0.50 7.95 -18.58
C GLU A 118 -0.26 7.38 -17.17
N ALA A 119 0.41 8.14 -16.30
CA ALA A 119 0.66 7.69 -14.92
C ALA A 119 -0.64 7.48 -14.13
N ILE A 120 -1.60 8.38 -14.26
CA ILE A 120 -2.91 8.28 -13.60
C ILE A 120 -3.71 7.08 -14.15
N GLN A 121 -3.72 6.87 -15.45
CA GLN A 121 -4.40 5.74 -16.09
C GLN A 121 -3.87 4.39 -15.57
N TRP A 122 -2.54 4.22 -15.50
CA TRP A 122 -1.93 3.00 -14.97
C TRP A 122 -2.09 2.86 -13.46
N LEU A 123 -2.16 3.96 -12.72
CA LEU A 123 -2.53 3.94 -11.31
C LEU A 123 -3.95 3.40 -11.12
N PHE A 124 -4.94 3.91 -11.87
CA PHE A 124 -6.32 3.42 -11.79
C PHE A 124 -6.45 1.97 -12.27
N TRP A 125 -5.70 1.59 -13.31
CA TRP A 125 -5.64 0.21 -13.76
C TRP A 125 -5.15 -0.74 -12.65
N GLN A 126 -4.15 -0.31 -11.88
CA GLN A 126 -3.68 -1.07 -10.74
C GLN A 126 -4.74 -1.15 -9.64
N MET A 127 -5.38 -0.03 -9.31
CA MET A 127 -6.39 0.04 -8.23
C MET A 127 -7.65 -0.74 -8.55
N GLY A 128 -8.10 -0.73 -9.81
CA GLY A 128 -9.31 -1.43 -10.26
C GLY A 128 -9.07 -2.86 -10.76
N GLY A 129 -7.85 -3.21 -11.11
CA GLY A 129 -7.51 -4.50 -11.75
C GLY A 129 -6.46 -5.30 -10.99
N LEU A 130 -5.17 -4.95 -11.16
CA LEU A 130 -4.08 -5.79 -10.66
C LEU A 130 -4.17 -6.08 -9.16
N GLY A 131 -4.36 -5.05 -8.33
CA GLY A 131 -4.45 -5.21 -6.88
C GLY A 131 -5.61 -6.10 -6.45
N PRO A 132 -6.87 -5.78 -6.84
CA PRO A 132 -8.02 -6.59 -6.50
C PRO A 132 -7.94 -8.03 -6.99
N MET A 133 -7.54 -8.25 -8.24
CA MET A 133 -7.51 -9.60 -8.82
C MET A 133 -6.40 -10.47 -8.23
N ALA A 134 -5.19 -9.92 -8.05
CA ALA A 134 -4.11 -10.61 -7.33
C ALA A 134 -4.47 -10.84 -5.84
N GLY A 135 -5.25 -9.94 -5.23
CA GLY A 135 -5.79 -10.12 -3.90
C GLY A 135 -6.76 -11.30 -3.80
N GLN A 136 -7.66 -11.47 -4.77
CA GLN A 136 -8.53 -12.64 -4.84
C GLN A 136 -7.75 -13.92 -5.15
N ASN A 137 -6.70 -13.85 -5.98
CA ASN A 137 -5.78 -14.97 -6.18
C ASN A 137 -5.18 -15.43 -4.84
N HIS A 138 -4.66 -14.51 -4.02
CA HIS A 138 -4.17 -14.84 -2.68
C HIS A 138 -5.27 -15.43 -1.80
N HIS A 139 -6.48 -14.87 -1.86
CA HIS A 139 -7.59 -15.34 -1.03
C HIS A 139 -7.92 -16.80 -1.34
N PHE A 140 -8.27 -17.11 -2.59
CA PHE A 140 -8.69 -18.46 -2.96
C PHE A 140 -7.52 -19.45 -3.00
N GLY A 141 -6.33 -19.02 -3.37
CA GLY A 141 -5.12 -19.87 -3.42
C GLY A 141 -4.57 -20.22 -2.03
N THR A 142 -4.65 -19.28 -1.07
CA THR A 142 -3.95 -19.39 0.23
C THR A 142 -4.88 -19.33 1.44
N TYR A 143 -5.82 -18.38 1.47
CA TYR A 143 -6.53 -18.01 2.70
C TYR A 143 -7.89 -18.66 2.86
N ALA A 144 -8.60 -18.91 1.77
CA ALA A 144 -9.91 -19.52 1.80
C ALA A 144 -9.88 -20.88 2.52
N PRO A 145 -10.85 -21.15 3.41
CA PRO A 145 -10.91 -22.41 4.15
C PRO A 145 -11.19 -23.59 3.23
N GLU A 146 -11.93 -23.36 2.16
CA GLU A 146 -12.27 -24.34 1.14
C GLU A 146 -11.46 -24.07 -0.13
N LYS A 147 -10.94 -25.14 -0.73
CA LYS A 147 -10.27 -25.07 -2.03
C LYS A 147 -11.29 -25.26 -3.13
N ILE A 148 -11.59 -24.16 -3.83
CA ILE A 148 -12.53 -24.14 -4.96
C ILE A 148 -11.69 -24.04 -6.26
N PRO A 149 -11.45 -25.16 -6.96
CA PRO A 149 -10.55 -25.20 -8.13
C PRO A 149 -10.93 -24.19 -9.21
N TYR A 150 -12.22 -24.01 -9.46
CA TYR A 150 -12.69 -23.03 -10.43
C TYR A 150 -12.29 -21.60 -10.05
N ALA A 151 -12.48 -21.20 -8.80
CA ALA A 151 -12.12 -19.85 -8.33
C ALA A 151 -10.60 -19.65 -8.37
N ILE A 152 -9.82 -20.64 -7.92
CA ILE A 152 -8.37 -20.60 -7.98
C ILE A 152 -7.90 -20.40 -9.42
N ASN A 153 -8.34 -21.25 -10.35
CA ASN A 153 -7.97 -21.16 -11.76
C ASN A 153 -8.40 -19.82 -12.38
N ARG A 154 -9.61 -19.34 -12.05
CA ARG A 154 -10.12 -18.06 -12.54
C ARG A 154 -9.20 -16.90 -12.18
N TYR A 155 -8.74 -16.81 -10.92
CA TYR A 155 -7.91 -15.71 -10.47
C TYR A 155 -6.42 -15.87 -10.79
N VAL A 156 -5.90 -17.09 -10.88
CA VAL A 156 -4.55 -17.35 -11.42
C VAL A 156 -4.48 -16.89 -12.88
N ASN A 157 -5.43 -17.31 -13.71
CA ASN A 157 -5.47 -16.91 -15.12
C ASN A 157 -5.64 -15.40 -15.31
N GLU A 158 -6.48 -14.75 -14.49
CA GLU A 158 -6.63 -13.31 -14.54
C GLU A 158 -5.34 -12.58 -14.11
N THR A 159 -4.66 -13.07 -13.09
CA THR A 159 -3.36 -12.52 -12.67
C THR A 159 -2.33 -12.66 -13.78
N ALA A 160 -2.25 -13.83 -14.44
CA ALA A 160 -1.37 -14.06 -15.58
C ALA A 160 -1.68 -13.11 -16.75
N ARG A 161 -2.98 -12.90 -17.04
CA ARG A 161 -3.41 -11.96 -18.07
C ARG A 161 -2.95 -10.52 -17.76
N LEU A 162 -3.08 -10.09 -16.51
CA LEU A 162 -2.66 -8.76 -16.06
C LEU A 162 -1.13 -8.59 -16.12
N TYR A 163 -0.37 -9.64 -15.77
CA TYR A 163 1.09 -9.66 -15.95
C TYR A 163 1.47 -9.53 -17.43
N GLY A 164 0.77 -10.23 -18.32
CA GLY A 164 0.95 -10.09 -19.78
C GLY A 164 0.63 -8.69 -20.30
N VAL A 165 -0.34 -7.99 -19.71
CA VAL A 165 -0.62 -6.57 -20.03
C VAL A 165 0.56 -5.68 -19.64
N MET A 166 1.13 -5.88 -18.43
CA MET A 166 2.32 -5.15 -18.01
C MET A 166 3.53 -5.47 -18.88
N ASP A 167 3.76 -6.74 -19.17
CA ASP A 167 4.90 -7.18 -19.98
C ASP A 167 4.87 -6.54 -21.37
N LYS A 168 3.72 -6.58 -22.05
CA LYS A 168 3.53 -5.89 -23.33
C LYS A 168 3.74 -4.38 -23.23
N ARG A 169 3.25 -3.75 -22.15
CA ARG A 169 3.43 -2.32 -21.92
C ARG A 169 4.89 -1.94 -21.75
N LEU A 170 5.67 -2.80 -21.14
CA LEU A 170 7.09 -2.59 -20.82
C LEU A 170 8.04 -2.99 -21.97
N ALA A 171 7.54 -3.51 -23.10
CA ALA A 171 8.37 -3.99 -24.19
C ALA A 171 9.24 -2.88 -24.83
N ASP A 172 8.75 -1.65 -24.91
CA ASP A 172 9.40 -0.50 -25.55
C ASP A 172 9.75 0.62 -24.58
N ARG A 173 9.63 0.40 -23.27
CA ARG A 173 9.84 1.43 -22.25
C ARG A 173 10.33 0.87 -20.94
N GLU A 174 10.99 1.70 -20.17
CA GLU A 174 11.58 1.30 -18.90
C GLU A 174 10.53 1.18 -17.79
N PHE A 175 9.55 2.10 -17.75
CA PHE A 175 8.49 2.18 -16.73
C PHE A 175 7.11 2.36 -17.34
N LEU A 176 6.05 2.05 -16.58
CA LEU A 176 4.66 2.01 -17.07
C LEU A 176 4.20 3.32 -17.74
N ALA A 177 4.63 4.47 -17.22
CA ALA A 177 4.33 5.78 -17.77
C ALA A 177 5.56 6.45 -18.44
N GLY A 178 6.49 5.64 -18.96
CA GLY A 178 7.74 6.11 -19.57
C GLY A 178 8.83 6.36 -18.53
N ALA A 179 8.65 7.31 -17.62
CA ALA A 179 9.51 7.53 -16.45
C ALA A 179 8.93 6.87 -15.20
N TYR A 180 9.81 6.55 -14.23
CA TYR A 180 9.40 6.00 -12.93
C TYR A 180 8.40 6.92 -12.22
N SER A 181 7.27 6.38 -11.84
CA SER A 181 6.10 7.13 -11.39
C SER A 181 5.32 6.44 -10.29
N ILE A 182 4.27 7.10 -9.80
CA ILE A 182 3.31 6.53 -8.87
C ILE A 182 2.61 5.28 -9.42
N ALA A 183 2.53 5.10 -10.73
CA ALA A 183 1.98 3.89 -11.35
C ALA A 183 2.86 2.66 -11.05
N ASP A 184 4.18 2.83 -11.14
CA ASP A 184 5.14 1.77 -10.84
C ASP A 184 5.15 1.44 -9.35
N MET A 185 5.11 2.46 -8.49
CA MET A 185 5.02 2.28 -7.04
C MET A 185 3.72 1.59 -6.61
N ALA A 186 2.63 1.80 -7.35
CA ALA A 186 1.37 1.12 -7.09
C ALA A 186 1.40 -0.35 -7.50
N CYS A 187 2.04 -0.68 -8.64
CA CYS A 187 2.08 -2.03 -9.21
C CYS A 187 3.12 -2.93 -8.55
N TYR A 188 4.33 -2.42 -8.27
CA TYR A 188 5.47 -3.22 -7.82
C TYR A 188 5.17 -4.10 -6.60
N PRO A 189 4.56 -3.61 -5.52
CA PRO A 189 4.28 -4.44 -4.35
C PRO A 189 3.31 -5.60 -4.61
N TRP A 190 2.51 -5.53 -5.66
CA TRP A 190 1.62 -6.60 -6.06
C TRP A 190 2.27 -7.63 -6.99
N VAL A 191 3.43 -7.30 -7.58
CA VAL A 191 4.28 -8.24 -8.33
C VAL A 191 5.25 -8.96 -7.39
N VAL A 192 5.68 -8.35 -6.29
CA VAL A 192 6.61 -8.99 -5.32
C VAL A 192 6.19 -10.40 -4.90
N PRO A 193 4.92 -10.68 -4.58
CA PRO A 193 4.49 -12.04 -4.23
C PRO A 193 4.16 -12.93 -5.44
N HIS A 194 4.76 -12.71 -6.62
CA HIS A 194 4.45 -13.41 -7.87
C HIS A 194 4.46 -14.93 -7.73
N THR A 195 5.44 -15.50 -7.03
CA THR A 195 5.53 -16.95 -6.80
C THR A 195 4.30 -17.47 -6.06
N ARG A 196 3.82 -16.76 -5.04
CA ARG A 196 2.60 -17.12 -4.30
C ARG A 196 1.34 -17.01 -5.17
N GLN A 197 1.39 -16.19 -6.21
CA GLN A 197 0.31 -16.02 -7.19
C GLN A 197 0.34 -17.08 -8.30
N GLY A 198 1.33 -17.99 -8.26
CA GLY A 198 1.53 -19.01 -9.30
C GLY A 198 2.16 -18.45 -10.57
N MET A 199 2.84 -17.28 -10.50
CA MET A 199 3.49 -16.66 -11.65
C MET A 199 5.00 -16.89 -11.61
N ASN A 200 5.57 -17.24 -12.77
CA ASN A 200 7.00 -17.23 -13.02
C ASN A 200 7.34 -15.96 -13.83
N LEU A 201 8.22 -15.11 -13.33
CA LEU A 201 8.62 -13.89 -14.03
C LEU A 201 9.43 -14.16 -15.30
N ASP A 202 10.03 -15.34 -15.46
CA ASP A 202 10.73 -15.69 -16.69
C ASP A 202 9.77 -15.83 -17.90
N ASP A 203 8.48 -16.03 -17.65
CA ASP A 203 7.43 -16.03 -18.70
C ASP A 203 7.06 -14.59 -19.15
N PHE A 204 7.57 -13.57 -18.45
CA PHE A 204 7.27 -12.14 -18.66
C PHE A 204 8.57 -11.32 -18.65
N PRO A 205 9.42 -11.40 -19.67
CA PRO A 205 10.80 -10.88 -19.62
C PRO A 205 10.88 -9.35 -19.44
N ASN A 206 9.96 -8.58 -20.00
CA ASN A 206 9.94 -7.13 -19.84
C ASN A 206 9.48 -6.74 -18.43
N LEU A 207 8.49 -7.45 -17.89
CA LEU A 207 8.04 -7.29 -16.51
C LEU A 207 9.14 -7.68 -15.53
N LYS A 208 9.90 -8.76 -15.80
CA LYS A 208 11.04 -9.18 -14.99
C LYS A 208 12.11 -8.09 -14.94
N ARG A 209 12.51 -7.56 -16.09
CA ARG A 209 13.46 -6.45 -16.18
C ARG A 209 13.01 -5.24 -15.34
N TRP A 210 11.75 -4.83 -15.48
CA TRP A 210 11.14 -3.75 -14.71
C TRP A 210 11.15 -4.06 -13.20
N PHE A 211 10.79 -5.28 -12.82
CA PHE A 211 10.80 -5.75 -11.45
C PHE A 211 12.20 -5.67 -10.82
N ASP A 212 13.20 -6.21 -11.51
CA ASP A 212 14.59 -6.21 -11.05
C ASP A 212 15.15 -4.79 -10.93
N THR A 213 14.81 -3.90 -11.87
CA THR A 213 15.18 -2.48 -11.84
C THR A 213 14.63 -1.78 -10.58
N ILE A 214 13.36 -2.03 -10.22
CA ILE A 214 12.75 -1.40 -9.05
C ILE A 214 13.28 -2.03 -7.75
N ALA A 215 13.52 -3.33 -7.73
CA ALA A 215 14.05 -4.05 -6.56
C ALA A 215 15.38 -3.47 -6.05
N THR A 216 16.24 -3.00 -6.96
CA THR A 216 17.57 -2.46 -6.64
C THR A 216 17.57 -0.98 -6.22
N ARG A 217 16.42 -0.30 -6.31
CA ARG A 217 16.33 1.11 -5.90
C ARG A 217 16.55 1.27 -4.40
N PRO A 218 17.43 2.18 -3.95
CA PRO A 218 17.71 2.35 -2.51
C PRO A 218 16.46 2.68 -1.69
N ALA A 219 15.49 3.41 -2.24
CA ALA A 219 14.23 3.73 -1.57
C ALA A 219 13.33 2.49 -1.43
N THR A 220 13.27 1.63 -2.44
CA THR A 220 12.56 0.35 -2.37
C THR A 220 13.15 -0.53 -1.27
N ILE A 221 14.46 -0.66 -1.23
CA ILE A 221 15.16 -1.45 -0.19
C ILE A 221 14.80 -0.94 1.21
N ARG A 222 14.86 0.39 1.44
CA ARG A 222 14.49 0.98 2.74
C ARG A 222 13.02 0.77 3.07
N ALA A 223 12.13 0.96 2.10
CA ALA A 223 10.69 0.75 2.30
C ALA A 223 10.35 -0.70 2.74
N TYR A 224 11.05 -1.69 2.19
CA TYR A 224 10.86 -3.09 2.59
C TYR A 224 11.63 -3.45 3.89
N GLN A 225 12.69 -2.71 4.23
CA GLN A 225 13.37 -2.89 5.51
C GLN A 225 12.46 -2.54 6.70
N ILE A 226 11.62 -1.50 6.58
CA ILE A 226 10.62 -1.12 7.58
C ILE A 226 9.72 -2.32 7.96
N ALA A 227 9.28 -3.10 6.97
CA ALA A 227 8.46 -4.28 7.22
C ALA A 227 9.22 -5.37 8.01
N LYS A 228 10.50 -5.54 7.74
CA LYS A 228 11.36 -6.48 8.47
C LYS A 228 11.60 -6.03 9.91
N ASP A 229 11.84 -4.73 10.10
CA ASP A 229 12.10 -4.14 11.42
C ASP A 229 10.86 -4.22 12.34
N MET A 230 9.68 -4.19 11.77
CA MET A 230 8.43 -4.37 12.51
C MET A 230 8.22 -5.81 13.02
N ASN A 231 9.01 -6.79 12.58
CA ASN A 231 8.80 -8.21 12.87
C ASN A 231 7.34 -8.68 12.65
N ALA A 232 6.62 -7.99 11.78
CA ALA A 232 5.24 -8.32 11.50
C ALA A 232 5.18 -9.63 10.71
N PRO A 233 4.28 -10.55 11.06
CA PRO A 233 4.11 -11.77 10.28
C PRO A 233 3.77 -11.40 8.83
N THR A 234 4.53 -11.94 7.89
CA THR A 234 4.34 -11.71 6.45
C THR A 234 3.03 -12.29 5.92
N THR A 235 2.39 -13.13 6.75
CA THR A 235 1.09 -13.73 6.45
C THR A 235 0.18 -13.50 7.67
N PRO A 236 -0.81 -12.61 7.59
CA PRO A 236 -1.66 -12.24 8.73
C PRO A 236 -2.61 -13.36 9.23
N THR A 237 -2.56 -14.57 8.68
CA THR A 237 -3.70 -15.48 8.66
C THR A 237 -3.45 -16.85 9.27
N HIS A 238 -2.50 -16.97 10.22
CA HIS A 238 -2.22 -18.27 10.83
C HIS A 238 -3.24 -18.70 11.90
N SER A 239 -4.08 -17.78 12.43
CA SER A 239 -5.12 -18.13 13.38
C SER A 239 -6.52 -18.05 12.76
N ASP A 240 -7.44 -18.89 13.22
CA ASP A 240 -8.86 -18.83 12.82
C ASP A 240 -9.50 -17.49 13.19
N GLU A 241 -9.02 -16.86 14.26
CA GLU A 241 -9.47 -15.53 14.67
C GLU A 241 -9.06 -14.47 13.66
N ALA A 242 -7.81 -14.45 13.20
CA ALA A 242 -7.33 -13.53 12.18
C ALA A 242 -8.10 -13.73 10.85
N ARG A 243 -8.41 -14.98 10.48
CA ARG A 243 -9.23 -15.27 9.29
C ARG A 243 -10.64 -14.72 9.42
N ARG A 244 -11.28 -14.85 10.60
CA ARG A 244 -12.59 -14.26 10.86
C ARG A 244 -12.55 -12.74 10.76
N LEU A 245 -11.57 -12.11 11.38
CA LEU A 245 -11.42 -10.65 11.36
C LEU A 245 -11.16 -10.10 9.95
N LEU A 246 -10.34 -10.78 9.15
CA LEU A 246 -9.93 -10.31 7.83
C LEU A 246 -10.94 -10.61 6.73
N PHE A 247 -11.63 -11.74 6.81
CA PHE A 247 -12.44 -12.27 5.70
C PHE A 247 -13.89 -12.55 6.07
N GLY A 248 -14.31 -12.30 7.32
CA GLY A 248 -15.68 -12.58 7.76
C GLY A 248 -16.04 -14.07 7.76
N ILE A 249 -15.03 -14.96 7.81
CA ILE A 249 -15.22 -16.40 7.76
C ILE A 249 -15.78 -16.85 9.13
N GLN A 250 -17.07 -17.19 9.18
CA GLN A 250 -17.63 -17.84 10.35
C GLN A 250 -17.21 -19.32 10.35
N LYS A 251 -17.00 -19.91 11.56
CA LYS A 251 -16.85 -21.36 11.66
C LYS A 251 -18.14 -22.01 11.13
N ALA A 252 -17.98 -22.94 10.19
CA ALA A 252 -19.02 -23.88 9.86
C ALA A 252 -19.36 -24.74 11.09
#